data_23d98bb69b0972c6a867f5940dfeb767
#
_entry.id   23d98bb69b0972c6a867f5940dfeb767
#
_cell.length_a   1.000
_cell.length_b   1.000
_cell.length_c   1.000
_cell.angle_alpha   90.00
_cell.angle_beta   90.00
_cell.angle_gamma   90.00
#
_symmetry.space_group_name_H-M   'P 1'
#
loop_
_entity.id
_entity.type
_entity.pdbx_description
1 polymer ?
#
loop_
_entity_poly.entity_id
_entity_poly.type
_entity_poly.pdbx_seq_one_letter_code
_entity_poly.pdbx_strand_id
1 'polypeptide(L)'
;EVVILGIDNDQRCVKTLQAELDSRNKHKQYWTALHTTFEEAVNTLFGYLAKDGKRIAPLFFFIDPFGYSGFKMETLKRILKHPRTELFVNLMTYDISRFLTADHASESLEQLFGTRSFADASDLTGDKRVARVVGLYCRQLQHAAGAEFVQRFRINTPGQGTRPKYFLIHGSKHLKALKVMKDAMKKRSTQSFRFEAIGLDPSRQLDLFEPSSEEKLCEQIYAYLCGYSKKDIPYEEIEAWAY
;
A
#
# COMPACT_ATOMS: atom_id res chain seq x y z
N GLU A 1 5.19 21.94 9.17
CA GLU A 1 6.45 21.31 9.55
C GLU A 1 6.33 19.81 9.38
N VAL A 2 7.33 19.15 8.74
CA VAL A 2 7.34 17.69 8.51
C VAL A 2 8.50 17.11 9.31
N VAL A 3 8.22 16.04 10.07
CA VAL A 3 9.24 15.25 10.76
C VAL A 3 9.44 13.95 9.99
N ILE A 4 10.67 13.56 9.72
CA ILE A 4 11.02 12.33 9.01
C ILE A 4 11.81 11.43 9.96
N LEU A 5 11.32 10.18 10.14
CA LEU A 5 12.03 9.15 10.89
C LEU A 5 12.41 8.03 9.92
N GLY A 6 13.72 7.86 9.71
CA GLY A 6 14.24 6.70 8.99
C GLY A 6 14.52 5.57 9.98
N ILE A 7 14.15 4.35 9.64
CA ILE A 7 14.29 3.19 10.53
C ILE A 7 14.96 2.06 9.77
N ASP A 8 16.04 1.55 10.30
CA ASP A 8 16.72 0.37 9.76
C ASP A 8 17.35 -0.44 10.90
N ASN A 9 17.40 -1.75 10.75
CA ASN A 9 18.05 -2.65 11.70
C ASN A 9 19.54 -2.90 11.39
N ASP A 10 20.08 -2.34 10.29
CA ASP A 10 21.52 -2.32 10.01
C ASP A 10 22.11 -0.95 10.37
N GLN A 11 23.00 -0.94 11.33
CA GLN A 11 23.70 0.25 11.83
C GLN A 11 24.44 1.01 10.70
N ARG A 12 24.93 0.32 9.67
CA ARG A 12 25.62 0.95 8.53
C ARG A 12 24.62 1.71 7.66
N CYS A 13 23.44 1.12 7.40
CA CYS A 13 22.36 1.77 6.68
C CYS A 13 21.90 3.03 7.43
N VAL A 14 21.71 2.94 8.75
CA VAL A 14 21.33 4.08 9.59
C VAL A 14 22.34 5.22 9.51
N LYS A 15 23.65 4.92 9.62
CA LYS A 15 24.70 5.94 9.49
C LYS A 15 24.72 6.61 8.13
N THR A 16 24.58 5.82 7.05
CA THR A 16 24.54 6.33 5.68
C THR A 16 23.30 7.20 5.46
N LEU A 17 22.15 6.74 5.92
CA LEU A 17 20.89 7.49 5.82
C LEU A 17 20.98 8.82 6.59
N GLN A 18 21.51 8.82 7.82
CA GLN A 18 21.67 10.05 8.59
C GLN A 18 22.59 11.04 7.87
N ALA A 19 23.72 10.59 7.34
CA ALA A 19 24.65 11.45 6.61
C ALA A 19 24.00 12.05 5.34
N GLU A 20 23.22 11.26 4.61
CA GLU A 20 22.46 11.74 3.43
C GLU A 20 21.37 12.75 3.82
N LEU A 21 20.65 12.50 4.90
CA LEU A 21 19.67 13.43 5.42
C LEU A 21 20.34 14.77 5.80
N ASP A 22 21.43 14.74 6.55
CA ASP A 22 22.15 15.92 7.01
C ASP A 22 22.71 16.72 5.82
N SER A 23 23.23 16.05 4.79
CA SER A 23 23.75 16.70 3.58
C SER A 23 22.68 17.45 2.79
N ARG A 24 21.42 17.02 2.86
CA ARG A 24 20.28 17.57 2.13
C ARG A 24 19.45 18.57 2.96
N ASN A 25 19.82 18.78 4.22
CA ASN A 25 19.05 19.62 5.17
C ASN A 25 19.18 21.13 4.89
N LYS A 26 18.64 21.58 3.75
CA LYS A 26 18.62 23.01 3.40
C LYS A 26 17.60 23.84 4.19
N HIS A 27 16.64 23.20 4.88
CA HIS A 27 15.47 23.87 5.45
C HIS A 27 15.25 23.59 6.94
N LYS A 28 16.26 23.10 7.68
CA LYS A 28 16.16 22.75 9.12
C LYS A 28 14.91 21.87 9.42
N GLN A 29 14.63 20.92 8.55
CA GLN A 29 13.57 19.95 8.80
C GLN A 29 14.03 18.97 9.87
N TYR A 30 13.11 18.52 10.73
CA TYR A 30 13.40 17.53 11.73
C TYR A 30 13.40 16.14 11.09
N TRP A 31 14.58 15.57 10.98
CA TRP A 31 14.75 14.18 10.57
C TRP A 31 15.80 13.48 11.42
N THR A 32 15.64 12.20 11.59
CA THR A 32 16.60 11.35 12.27
C THR A 32 16.51 9.93 11.75
N ALA A 33 17.63 9.23 11.77
CA ALA A 33 17.70 7.81 11.47
C ALA A 33 17.88 7.03 12.78
N LEU A 34 17.07 5.98 12.97
CA LEU A 34 17.03 5.17 14.17
C LEU A 34 17.48 3.74 13.87
N HIS A 35 18.43 3.24 14.67
CA HIS A 35 18.84 1.84 14.61
C HIS A 35 17.88 1.00 15.47
N THR A 36 16.87 0.46 14.84
CA THR A 36 15.83 -0.35 15.48
C THR A 36 15.03 -1.12 14.43
N THR A 37 14.23 -2.08 14.83
CA THR A 37 13.28 -2.75 13.95
C THR A 37 12.03 -1.90 13.75
N PHE A 38 11.30 -2.14 12.64
CA PHE A 38 10.02 -1.48 12.40
C PHE A 38 9.01 -1.72 13.53
N GLU A 39 8.94 -2.97 14.03
CA GLU A 39 8.03 -3.34 15.10
C GLU A 39 8.33 -2.60 16.42
N GLU A 40 9.60 -2.49 16.78
CA GLU A 40 10.04 -1.78 18.00
C GLU A 40 9.76 -0.27 17.87
N ALA A 41 10.03 0.32 16.70
CA ALA A 41 9.75 1.72 16.45
C ALA A 41 8.26 2.02 16.57
N VAL A 42 7.40 1.20 15.98
CA VAL A 42 5.94 1.33 16.10
C VAL A 42 5.48 1.17 17.54
N ASN A 43 6.03 0.19 18.29
CA ASN A 43 5.72 0.01 19.69
C ASN A 43 6.09 1.22 20.53
N THR A 44 7.27 1.78 20.30
CA THR A 44 7.78 2.97 20.99
C THR A 44 6.90 4.18 20.69
N LEU A 45 6.62 4.43 19.40
CA LEU A 45 5.78 5.55 18.97
C LEU A 45 4.40 5.50 19.65
N PHE A 46 3.70 4.38 19.54
CA PHE A 46 2.35 4.27 20.12
C PHE A 46 2.36 4.18 21.64
N GLY A 47 3.45 3.71 22.25
CA GLY A 47 3.67 3.77 23.70
C GLY A 47 3.74 5.21 24.21
N TYR A 48 4.43 6.10 23.51
CA TYR A 48 4.46 7.53 23.84
C TYR A 48 3.09 8.18 23.67
N LEU A 49 2.41 7.90 22.56
CA LEU A 49 1.12 8.48 22.26
C LEU A 49 0.03 8.10 23.27
N ALA A 50 0.08 6.87 23.79
CA ALA A 50 -0.87 6.41 24.81
C ALA A 50 -0.68 7.11 26.17
N LYS A 51 0.55 7.50 26.52
CA LYS A 51 0.87 8.14 27.80
C LYS A 51 0.44 9.60 27.88
N ASP A 52 0.55 10.32 26.76
CA ASP A 52 0.42 11.78 26.76
C ASP A 52 -1.02 12.28 26.46
N GLY A 53 -1.94 11.40 26.05
CA GLY A 53 -3.31 11.80 25.66
C GLY A 53 -3.36 12.83 24.53
N LYS A 54 -2.23 13.10 23.88
CA LYS A 54 -2.10 14.11 22.82
C LYS A 54 -2.70 13.63 21.50
N ARG A 55 -3.26 14.56 20.76
CA ARG A 55 -3.70 14.27 19.38
C ARG A 55 -2.48 14.01 18.50
N ILE A 56 -2.50 12.86 17.82
CA ILE A 56 -1.46 12.50 16.87
C ILE A 56 -1.55 13.40 15.63
N ALA A 57 -0.40 13.94 15.18
CA ALA A 57 -0.28 14.53 13.87
C ALA A 57 -0.57 13.49 12.79
N PRO A 58 -0.93 13.88 11.56
CA PRO A 58 -1.03 12.94 10.46
C PRO A 58 0.27 12.16 10.29
N LEU A 59 0.17 10.83 10.14
CA LEU A 59 1.30 9.94 9.98
C LEU A 59 1.26 9.27 8.60
N PHE A 60 2.39 9.25 7.94
CA PHE A 60 2.58 8.51 6.70
C PHE A 60 3.71 7.48 6.90
N PHE A 61 3.37 6.20 6.78
CA PHE A 61 4.32 5.11 6.90
C PHE A 61 4.69 4.59 5.51
N PHE A 62 5.94 4.81 5.11
CA PHE A 62 6.52 4.12 3.96
C PHE A 62 7.25 2.88 4.47
N ILE A 63 6.81 1.70 4.05
CA ILE A 63 7.31 0.41 4.51
C ILE A 63 7.94 -0.30 3.31
N ASP A 64 9.27 -0.39 3.34
CA ASP A 64 10.09 -1.01 2.29
C ASP A 64 10.89 -2.18 2.87
N PRO A 65 10.27 -3.36 3.04
CA PRO A 65 10.92 -4.50 3.63
C PRO A 65 11.94 -5.12 2.67
N PHE A 66 12.97 -5.72 3.22
CA PHE A 66 13.87 -6.56 2.44
C PHE A 66 13.25 -7.97 2.27
N GLY A 67 12.52 -8.18 1.16
CA GLY A 67 11.82 -9.44 0.89
C GLY A 67 10.38 -9.50 1.43
N TYR A 68 10.04 -10.60 2.12
CA TYR A 68 8.67 -10.89 2.58
C TYR A 68 8.52 -10.87 4.10
N SER A 69 9.50 -10.37 4.82
CA SER A 69 9.51 -10.33 6.29
C SER A 69 9.83 -8.94 6.82
N GLY A 70 9.80 -8.75 8.14
CA GLY A 70 10.18 -7.49 8.79
C GLY A 70 9.01 -6.66 9.30
N PHE A 71 7.76 -6.99 8.94
CA PHE A 71 6.56 -6.39 9.51
C PHE A 71 5.36 -7.36 9.42
N LYS A 72 4.32 -7.08 10.21
CA LYS A 72 3.17 -7.98 10.36
C LYS A 72 1.87 -7.26 10.03
N MET A 73 0.89 -7.98 9.50
CA MET A 73 -0.46 -7.43 9.27
C MET A 73 -1.09 -6.88 10.55
N GLU A 74 -0.84 -7.52 11.70
CA GLU A 74 -1.35 -7.02 12.99
C GLU A 74 -0.75 -5.66 13.37
N THR A 75 0.51 -5.40 13.01
CA THR A 75 1.14 -4.09 13.21
C THR A 75 0.50 -3.03 12.32
N LEU A 76 0.21 -3.37 11.06
CA LEU A 76 -0.51 -2.47 10.15
C LEU A 76 -1.91 -2.15 10.67
N LYS A 77 -2.61 -3.14 11.20
CA LYS A 77 -3.91 -2.95 11.86
C LYS A 77 -3.82 -1.98 13.05
N ARG A 78 -2.79 -2.11 13.89
CA ARG A 78 -2.55 -1.17 15.01
C ARG A 78 -2.30 0.24 14.51
N ILE A 79 -1.50 0.41 13.46
CA ILE A 79 -1.21 1.70 12.84
C ILE A 79 -2.50 2.32 12.30
N LEU A 80 -3.29 1.58 11.54
CA LEU A 80 -4.54 2.04 10.94
C LEU A 80 -5.69 2.27 11.95
N LYS A 81 -5.57 1.81 13.20
CA LYS A 81 -6.52 2.22 14.27
C LYS A 81 -6.48 3.72 14.54
N HIS A 82 -5.34 4.37 14.27
CA HIS A 82 -5.22 5.82 14.45
C HIS A 82 -5.80 6.55 13.25
N PRO A 83 -6.69 7.54 13.47
CA PRO A 83 -7.18 8.38 12.39
C PRO A 83 -6.04 9.21 11.80
N ARG A 84 -6.16 9.61 10.55
CA ARG A 84 -5.15 10.40 9.81
C ARG A 84 -3.81 9.69 9.64
N THR A 85 -3.85 8.36 9.53
CA THR A 85 -2.67 7.53 9.26
C THR A 85 -2.81 6.89 7.89
N GLU A 86 -1.74 6.91 7.13
CA GLU A 86 -1.63 6.30 5.81
C GLU A 86 -0.48 5.31 5.78
N LEU A 87 -0.67 4.23 5.04
CA LEU A 87 0.35 3.21 4.76
C LEU A 87 0.72 3.26 3.28
N PHE A 88 2.01 3.14 2.99
CA PHE A 88 2.51 2.93 1.65
C PHE A 88 3.54 1.80 1.69
N VAL A 89 3.13 0.61 1.25
CA VAL A 89 3.87 -0.64 1.44
C VAL A 89 4.45 -1.11 0.12
N ASN A 90 5.74 -1.39 0.12
CA ASN A 90 6.39 -2.09 -0.98
C ASN A 90 6.20 -3.62 -0.80
N LEU A 91 5.30 -4.21 -1.58
CA LEU A 91 5.03 -5.64 -1.56
C LEU A 91 5.90 -6.36 -2.59
N MET A 92 6.92 -7.05 -2.12
CA MET A 92 7.93 -7.75 -2.93
C MET A 92 7.37 -9.05 -3.52
N THR A 93 6.51 -8.94 -4.53
CA THR A 93 5.77 -10.09 -5.12
C THR A 93 6.67 -11.14 -5.74
N TYR A 94 7.84 -10.76 -6.21
CA TYR A 94 8.82 -11.70 -6.72
C TYR A 94 9.32 -12.66 -5.62
N ASP A 95 9.73 -12.11 -4.47
CA ASP A 95 10.23 -12.90 -3.35
C ASP A 95 9.11 -13.72 -2.71
N ILE A 96 7.94 -13.13 -2.51
CA ILE A 96 6.76 -13.85 -2.01
C ILE A 96 6.47 -15.06 -2.91
N SER A 97 6.39 -14.87 -4.22
CA SER A 97 6.09 -15.95 -5.17
C SER A 97 7.15 -17.06 -5.17
N ARG A 98 8.40 -16.70 -4.93
CA ARG A 98 9.53 -17.63 -4.88
C ARG A 98 9.48 -18.53 -3.63
N PHE A 99 9.08 -17.97 -2.51
CA PHE A 99 9.09 -18.64 -1.22
C PHE A 99 7.72 -19.14 -0.75
N LEU A 100 6.70 -19.03 -1.61
CA LEU A 100 5.31 -19.32 -1.25
C LEU A 100 5.09 -20.76 -0.74
N THR A 101 5.89 -21.71 -1.24
CA THR A 101 5.82 -23.13 -0.88
C THR A 101 6.98 -23.60 0.03
N ALA A 102 7.80 -22.67 0.49
CA ALA A 102 8.94 -22.99 1.33
C ALA A 102 8.54 -23.05 2.80
N ASP A 103 8.74 -24.20 3.45
CA ASP A 103 8.35 -24.39 4.86
C ASP A 103 8.94 -23.34 5.80
N HIS A 104 10.21 -22.97 5.60
CA HIS A 104 10.88 -21.95 6.41
C HIS A 104 10.30 -20.55 6.25
N ALA A 105 9.56 -20.28 5.19
CA ALA A 105 8.92 -18.97 4.94
C ALA A 105 7.47 -18.91 5.44
N SER A 106 6.86 -20.06 5.74
CA SER A 106 5.43 -20.17 6.04
C SER A 106 4.98 -19.25 7.17
N GLU A 107 5.74 -19.21 8.28
CA GLU A 107 5.42 -18.35 9.43
C GLU A 107 5.53 -16.85 9.07
N SER A 108 6.59 -16.46 8.38
CA SER A 108 6.78 -15.07 7.97
C SER A 108 5.70 -14.62 6.98
N LEU A 109 5.29 -15.49 6.06
CA LEU A 109 4.19 -15.22 5.13
C LEU A 109 2.85 -15.15 5.88
N GLU A 110 2.60 -16.02 6.86
CA GLU A 110 1.41 -15.93 7.70
C GLU A 110 1.35 -14.60 8.45
N GLN A 111 2.47 -14.13 8.99
CA GLN A 111 2.56 -12.82 9.65
C GLN A 111 2.34 -11.67 8.68
N LEU A 112 2.93 -11.74 7.48
CA LEU A 112 2.78 -10.73 6.43
C LEU A 112 1.32 -10.59 5.97
N PHE A 113 0.64 -11.72 5.72
CA PHE A 113 -0.74 -11.74 5.24
C PHE A 113 -1.79 -11.70 6.37
N GLY A 114 -1.42 -12.02 7.60
CA GLY A 114 -2.37 -12.21 8.70
C GLY A 114 -3.31 -13.42 8.50
N THR A 115 -2.99 -14.34 7.59
CA THR A 115 -3.76 -15.55 7.27
C THR A 115 -2.90 -16.56 6.52
N ARG A 116 -3.30 -17.83 6.56
CA ARG A 116 -2.68 -18.90 5.76
C ARG A 116 -3.26 -19.04 4.34
N SER A 117 -4.29 -18.29 3.98
CA SER A 117 -4.91 -18.34 2.65
C SER A 117 -3.96 -17.93 1.51
N PHE A 118 -2.74 -17.50 1.79
CA PHE A 118 -1.71 -17.31 0.78
C PHE A 118 -1.32 -18.63 0.11
N ALA A 119 -1.49 -19.77 0.80
CA ALA A 119 -1.23 -21.10 0.28
C ALA A 119 -2.08 -21.43 -0.97
N ASP A 120 -3.27 -20.84 -1.10
CA ASP A 120 -4.15 -21.00 -2.28
C ASP A 120 -3.50 -20.50 -3.58
N ALA A 121 -2.41 -19.74 -3.50
CA ALA A 121 -1.65 -19.28 -4.65
C ALA A 121 -0.54 -20.25 -5.07
N SER A 122 -0.25 -21.32 -4.32
CA SER A 122 0.83 -22.26 -4.58
C SER A 122 0.66 -23.00 -5.92
N ASP A 123 -0.57 -23.38 -6.26
CA ASP A 123 -0.90 -24.10 -7.48
C ASP A 123 -0.99 -23.19 -8.72
N LEU A 124 -0.96 -21.88 -8.52
CA LEU A 124 -0.99 -20.90 -9.58
C LEU A 124 0.41 -20.56 -10.06
N THR A 125 0.54 -20.11 -11.30
CA THR A 125 1.81 -19.69 -11.92
C THR A 125 1.68 -18.32 -12.59
N GLY A 126 2.82 -17.67 -12.84
CA GLY A 126 2.87 -16.42 -13.59
C GLY A 126 1.98 -15.31 -13.02
N ASP A 127 1.31 -14.60 -13.91
CA ASP A 127 0.46 -13.45 -13.54
C ASP A 127 -0.73 -13.83 -12.66
N LYS A 128 -1.26 -15.05 -12.78
CA LYS A 128 -2.36 -15.53 -11.94
C LYS A 128 -1.93 -15.65 -10.47
N ARG A 129 -0.72 -16.18 -10.23
CA ARG A 129 -0.14 -16.25 -8.87
C ARG A 129 0.05 -14.84 -8.30
N VAL A 130 0.65 -13.94 -9.06
CA VAL A 130 0.87 -12.55 -8.65
C VAL A 130 -0.45 -11.85 -8.33
N ALA A 131 -1.44 -11.97 -9.20
CA ALA A 131 -2.76 -11.39 -8.99
C ALA A 131 -3.43 -11.91 -7.72
N ARG A 132 -3.33 -13.23 -7.45
CA ARG A 132 -3.87 -13.85 -6.22
C ARG A 132 -3.19 -13.33 -4.98
N VAL A 133 -1.85 -13.25 -4.97
CA VAL A 133 -1.03 -12.75 -3.86
C VAL A 133 -1.37 -11.29 -3.55
N VAL A 134 -1.33 -10.43 -4.56
CA VAL A 134 -1.62 -9.00 -4.40
C VAL A 134 -3.07 -8.78 -3.98
N GLY A 135 -4.02 -9.47 -4.61
CA GLY A 135 -5.44 -9.42 -4.26
C GLY A 135 -5.70 -9.85 -2.82
N LEU A 136 -5.05 -10.92 -2.34
CA LEU A 136 -5.15 -11.34 -0.95
C LEU A 136 -4.61 -10.26 -0.01
N TYR A 137 -3.42 -9.71 -0.27
CA TYR A 137 -2.82 -8.69 0.57
C TYR A 137 -3.69 -7.44 0.68
N CYS A 138 -4.24 -6.97 -0.44
CA CYS A 138 -5.15 -5.83 -0.45
C CYS A 138 -6.43 -6.10 0.36
N ARG A 139 -7.04 -7.29 0.23
CA ARG A 139 -8.19 -7.67 1.05
C ARG A 139 -7.86 -7.72 2.54
N GLN A 140 -6.67 -8.23 2.90
CA GLN A 140 -6.23 -8.24 4.31
C GLN A 140 -6.01 -6.82 4.84
N LEU A 141 -5.46 -5.91 4.05
CA LEU A 141 -5.36 -4.49 4.43
C LEU A 141 -6.75 -3.86 4.67
N GLN A 142 -7.74 -4.19 3.86
CA GLN A 142 -9.11 -3.68 4.02
C GLN A 142 -9.81 -4.33 5.22
N HIS A 143 -9.89 -5.64 5.25
CA HIS A 143 -10.77 -6.35 6.21
C HIS A 143 -10.09 -6.64 7.55
N ALA A 144 -8.81 -6.98 7.55
CA ALA A 144 -8.09 -7.29 8.78
C ALA A 144 -7.44 -6.05 9.40
N ALA A 145 -6.80 -5.21 8.59
CA ALA A 145 -6.12 -4.02 9.09
C ALA A 145 -7.03 -2.78 9.15
N GLY A 146 -8.15 -2.75 8.41
CA GLY A 146 -9.18 -1.71 8.48
C GLY A 146 -8.88 -0.48 7.62
N ALA A 147 -8.16 -0.64 6.52
CA ALA A 147 -8.07 0.39 5.49
C ALA A 147 -9.41 0.49 4.73
N GLU A 148 -10.00 1.67 4.63
CA GLU A 148 -11.21 1.88 3.85
C GLU A 148 -10.92 1.93 2.36
N PHE A 149 -9.78 2.52 2.00
CA PHE A 149 -9.31 2.68 0.64
C PHE A 149 -7.95 2.01 0.47
N VAL A 150 -7.85 1.10 -0.50
CA VAL A 150 -6.60 0.44 -0.87
C VAL A 150 -6.35 0.62 -2.34
N GLN A 151 -5.16 1.10 -2.69
CA GLN A 151 -4.73 1.32 -4.05
C GLN A 151 -3.39 0.66 -4.30
N ARG A 152 -3.18 0.10 -5.47
CA ARG A 152 -1.92 -0.54 -5.86
C ARG A 152 -1.29 0.15 -7.08
N PHE A 153 0.02 0.09 -7.12
CA PHE A 153 0.83 0.61 -8.20
C PHE A 153 1.85 -0.45 -8.61
N ARG A 154 1.75 -0.92 -9.85
CA ARG A 154 2.58 -2.01 -10.37
C ARG A 154 3.93 -1.47 -10.82
N ILE A 155 5.02 -2.09 -10.37
CA ILE A 155 6.38 -1.78 -10.79
C ILE A 155 6.95 -2.98 -11.55
N ASN A 156 7.30 -2.75 -12.81
CA ASN A 156 7.86 -3.76 -13.68
C ASN A 156 9.40 -3.75 -13.63
N THR A 157 10.03 -4.87 -13.99
CA THR A 157 11.47 -4.93 -14.15
C THR A 157 11.85 -4.36 -15.52
N PRO A 158 12.71 -3.33 -15.59
CA PRO A 158 13.20 -2.83 -16.87
C PRO A 158 13.86 -3.95 -17.70
N GLY A 159 13.52 -4.05 -18.98
CA GLY A 159 14.11 -5.01 -19.90
C GLY A 159 13.61 -6.45 -19.79
N GLN A 160 12.74 -6.78 -18.84
CA GLN A 160 12.17 -8.14 -18.67
C GLN A 160 10.68 -8.23 -19.02
N GLY A 161 10.19 -7.37 -19.90
CA GLY A 161 8.79 -7.36 -20.33
C GLY A 161 7.83 -6.85 -19.25
N THR A 162 6.64 -7.45 -19.18
CA THR A 162 5.56 -7.01 -18.29
C THR A 162 5.57 -7.65 -16.89
N ARG A 163 6.61 -8.43 -16.54
CA ARG A 163 6.65 -9.12 -15.26
C ARG A 163 6.83 -8.11 -14.09
N PRO A 164 5.92 -8.08 -13.12
CA PRO A 164 6.04 -7.16 -11.99
C PRO A 164 7.18 -7.59 -11.07
N LYS A 165 7.99 -6.60 -10.67
CA LYS A 165 9.03 -6.78 -9.64
C LYS A 165 8.41 -6.72 -8.26
N TYR A 166 7.58 -5.72 -8.03
CA TYR A 166 6.86 -5.49 -6.78
C TYR A 166 5.63 -4.60 -7.03
N PHE A 167 4.82 -4.45 -6.02
CA PHE A 167 3.70 -3.50 -6.00
C PHE A 167 3.88 -2.52 -4.85
N LEU A 168 3.65 -1.24 -5.13
CA LEU A 168 3.45 -0.24 -4.10
C LEU A 168 1.97 -0.20 -3.75
N ILE A 169 1.63 -0.43 -2.50
CA ILE A 169 0.25 -0.54 -2.03
C ILE A 169 0.00 0.57 -1.01
N HIS A 170 -0.94 1.45 -1.33
CA HIS A 170 -1.40 2.52 -0.46
C HIS A 170 -2.66 2.08 0.27
N GLY A 171 -2.68 2.26 1.58
CA GLY A 171 -3.83 2.01 2.44
C GLY A 171 -4.17 3.25 3.27
N SER A 172 -5.43 3.70 3.26
CA SER A 172 -5.87 4.84 4.05
C SER A 172 -7.33 4.71 4.51
N LYS A 173 -7.76 5.61 5.38
CA LYS A 173 -9.17 5.76 5.82
C LYS A 173 -9.86 6.99 5.21
N HIS A 174 -9.19 7.72 4.34
CA HIS A 174 -9.71 8.98 3.82
C HIS A 174 -9.67 9.02 2.30
N LEU A 175 -10.82 9.33 1.69
CA LEU A 175 -10.95 9.49 0.25
C LEU A 175 -9.98 10.54 -0.31
N LYS A 176 -9.76 11.66 0.42
CA LYS A 176 -8.80 12.68 0.00
C LYS A 176 -7.36 12.13 -0.10
N ALA A 177 -6.95 11.27 0.83
CA ALA A 177 -5.64 10.63 0.79
C ALA A 177 -5.51 9.71 -0.44
N LEU A 178 -6.56 8.93 -0.73
CA LEU A 178 -6.64 8.12 -1.94
C LEU A 178 -6.48 8.98 -3.20
N LYS A 179 -7.23 10.09 -3.33
CA LYS A 179 -7.15 11.00 -4.48
C LYS A 179 -5.74 11.53 -4.69
N VAL A 180 -5.13 12.09 -3.63
CA VAL A 180 -3.76 12.63 -3.68
C VAL A 180 -2.76 11.56 -4.11
N MET A 181 -2.89 10.34 -3.56
CA MET A 181 -1.99 9.24 -3.92
C MET A 181 -2.20 8.79 -5.38
N LYS A 182 -3.44 8.66 -5.85
CA LYS A 182 -3.74 8.35 -7.25
C LYS A 182 -3.12 9.38 -8.20
N ASP A 183 -3.26 10.66 -7.91
CA ASP A 183 -2.67 11.74 -8.72
C ASP A 183 -1.14 11.66 -8.73
N ALA A 184 -0.52 11.40 -7.58
CA ALA A 184 0.92 11.23 -7.48
C ALA A 184 1.42 10.02 -8.30
N MET A 185 0.75 8.89 -8.19
CA MET A 185 1.07 7.67 -8.93
C MET A 185 0.85 7.85 -10.44
N LYS A 186 -0.27 8.50 -10.84
CA LYS A 186 -0.58 8.78 -12.25
C LYS A 186 0.50 9.66 -12.89
N LYS A 187 0.93 10.73 -12.22
CA LYS A 187 2.01 11.61 -12.71
C LYS A 187 3.34 10.88 -12.91
N ARG A 188 3.55 9.77 -12.23
CA ARG A 188 4.77 8.93 -12.32
C ARG A 188 4.58 7.70 -13.18
N SER A 189 3.37 7.45 -13.70
CA SER A 189 3.10 6.29 -14.54
C SER A 189 3.83 6.38 -15.89
N THR A 190 4.54 5.32 -16.24
CA THR A 190 5.31 5.16 -17.49
C THR A 190 5.14 3.73 -17.99
N GLN A 191 5.85 3.33 -19.04
CA GLN A 191 5.86 1.92 -19.49
C GLN A 191 6.36 0.94 -18.40
N SER A 192 7.26 1.39 -17.52
CA SER A 192 7.80 0.57 -16.41
C SER A 192 7.00 0.70 -15.12
N PHE A 193 6.16 1.73 -15.00
CA PHE A 193 5.34 1.99 -13.84
C PHE A 193 3.89 2.06 -14.26
N ARG A 194 3.06 1.18 -13.74
CA ARG A 194 1.63 1.16 -14.01
C ARG A 194 0.85 1.37 -12.72
N PHE A 195 -0.10 2.28 -12.80
CA PHE A 195 -1.12 2.44 -11.80
C PHE A 195 -2.23 1.40 -12.05
N GLU A 196 -2.65 0.67 -11.03
CA GLU A 196 -3.79 -0.24 -11.10
C GLU A 196 -4.79 0.11 -10.01
N ALA A 197 -5.99 0.49 -10.39
CA ALA A 197 -7.09 0.65 -9.47
C ALA A 197 -7.58 -0.73 -9.00
N ILE A 198 -7.84 -0.88 -7.70
CA ILE A 198 -8.51 -2.06 -7.18
C ILE A 198 -10.00 -1.77 -7.22
N GLY A 199 -10.69 -2.34 -8.20
CA GLY A 199 -12.15 -2.38 -8.18
C GLY A 199 -12.66 -3.32 -7.08
N LEU A 200 -13.81 -3.04 -6.53
CA LEU A 200 -14.48 -3.89 -5.55
C LEU A 200 -14.83 -5.29 -6.10
N ASP A 201 -14.83 -5.45 -7.43
CA ASP A 201 -15.11 -6.70 -8.13
C ASP A 201 -14.17 -6.82 -9.33
N PRO A 202 -13.39 -7.91 -9.47
CA PRO A 202 -12.55 -8.13 -10.65
C PRO A 202 -13.33 -8.15 -11.98
N SER A 203 -14.61 -8.48 -11.96
CA SER A 203 -15.51 -8.42 -13.12
C SER A 203 -16.01 -7.01 -13.42
N ARG A 204 -15.82 -6.06 -12.49
CA ARG A 204 -16.15 -4.64 -12.59
C ARG A 204 -14.92 -3.76 -12.59
N GLN A 205 -13.74 -4.31 -12.77
CA GLN A 205 -12.52 -3.55 -12.84
C GLN A 205 -12.56 -2.67 -14.10
N LEU A 206 -12.90 -1.40 -13.87
CA LEU A 206 -12.72 -0.35 -14.84
C LEU A 206 -11.22 -0.24 -15.13
N ASP A 207 -10.81 -0.60 -16.32
CA ASP A 207 -9.45 -0.34 -16.79
C ASP A 207 -9.37 1.14 -17.15
N LEU A 208 -9.25 1.98 -16.10
CA LEU A 208 -9.16 3.43 -16.22
C LEU A 208 -7.92 3.89 -17.01
N PHE A 209 -7.12 2.96 -17.53
CA PHE A 209 -5.81 3.23 -18.14
C PHE A 209 -5.54 2.53 -19.48
N GLU A 210 -6.47 1.76 -20.02
CA GLU A 210 -6.54 1.76 -21.47
C GLU A 210 -6.92 3.18 -21.90
N PRO A 211 -6.51 3.67 -23.09
CA PRO A 211 -7.09 4.86 -23.67
C PRO A 211 -8.56 4.54 -24.01
N SER A 212 -9.36 4.32 -22.99
CA SER A 212 -10.78 4.28 -23.08
C SER A 212 -11.17 5.72 -23.29
N SER A 213 -11.75 5.98 -24.43
CA SER A 213 -12.35 7.26 -24.75
C SER A 213 -13.18 7.72 -23.54
N GLU A 214 -13.23 9.03 -23.30
CA GLU A 214 -14.17 9.65 -22.35
C GLU A 214 -15.58 9.06 -22.46
N GLU A 215 -15.96 8.60 -23.66
CA GLU A 215 -17.19 7.89 -23.97
C GLU A 215 -17.38 6.60 -23.16
N LYS A 216 -16.37 5.72 -23.06
CA LYS A 216 -16.48 4.49 -22.24
C LYS A 216 -16.62 4.79 -20.74
N LEU A 217 -15.93 5.80 -20.24
CA LEU A 217 -16.08 6.23 -18.85
C LEU A 217 -17.48 6.79 -18.60
N CYS A 218 -18.00 7.61 -19.54
CA CYS A 218 -19.37 8.12 -19.48
C CYS A 218 -20.40 6.98 -19.50
N GLU A 219 -20.24 5.99 -20.39
CA GLU A 219 -21.11 4.82 -20.45
C GLU A 219 -21.11 4.02 -19.13
N GLN A 220 -19.95 3.86 -18.51
CA GLN A 220 -19.79 3.14 -17.25
C GLN A 220 -20.40 3.90 -16.08
N ILE A 221 -20.18 5.22 -16.00
CA ILE A 221 -20.85 6.09 -15.01
C ILE A 221 -22.37 6.02 -15.22
N TYR A 222 -22.82 6.12 -16.45
CA TYR A 222 -24.25 6.04 -16.77
C TYR A 222 -24.86 4.69 -16.38
N ALA A 223 -24.17 3.57 -16.68
CA ALA A 223 -24.62 2.24 -16.27
C ALA A 223 -24.68 2.07 -14.75
N TYR A 224 -23.70 2.64 -14.03
CA TYR A 224 -23.70 2.67 -12.56
C TYR A 224 -24.90 3.45 -12.02
N LEU A 225 -25.14 4.64 -12.54
CA LEU A 225 -26.27 5.50 -12.13
C LEU A 225 -27.63 4.85 -12.46
N CYS A 226 -27.76 4.18 -13.60
CA CYS A 226 -28.98 3.44 -13.97
C CYS A 226 -29.27 2.25 -13.07
N GLY A 227 -28.24 1.66 -12.43
CA GLY A 227 -28.40 0.58 -11.44
C GLY A 227 -28.93 1.04 -10.07
N TYR A 228 -28.95 2.35 -9.82
CA TYR A 228 -29.46 2.91 -8.57
C TYR A 228 -30.97 3.12 -8.62
N SER A 229 -31.67 2.56 -7.65
CA SER A 229 -33.13 2.72 -7.53
C SER A 229 -33.56 4.05 -6.87
N LYS A 230 -32.63 4.86 -6.37
CA LYS A 230 -32.87 6.15 -5.73
C LYS A 230 -32.83 7.28 -6.74
N LYS A 231 -33.76 8.24 -6.59
CA LYS A 231 -33.83 9.42 -7.48
C LYS A 231 -32.64 10.40 -7.32
N ASP A 232 -32.04 10.46 -6.14
CA ASP A 232 -30.93 11.37 -5.84
C ASP A 232 -29.74 10.56 -5.30
N ILE A 233 -28.63 10.57 -6.02
CA ILE A 233 -27.37 9.97 -5.59
C ILE A 233 -26.46 11.12 -5.17
N PRO A 234 -25.98 11.16 -3.91
CA PRO A 234 -25.03 12.16 -3.48
C PRO A 234 -23.76 12.14 -4.34
N TYR A 235 -23.24 13.33 -4.66
CA TYR A 235 -22.02 13.45 -5.45
C TYR A 235 -20.85 12.67 -4.84
N GLU A 236 -20.76 12.63 -3.52
CA GLU A 236 -19.73 11.91 -2.77
C GLU A 236 -19.78 10.39 -3.00
N GLU A 237 -20.97 9.81 -3.20
CA GLU A 237 -21.11 8.38 -3.54
C GLU A 237 -20.63 8.09 -4.96
N ILE A 238 -20.93 8.98 -5.91
CA ILE A 238 -20.45 8.86 -7.30
C ILE A 238 -18.94 9.02 -7.33
N GLU A 239 -18.43 9.99 -6.59
CA GLU A 239 -17.00 10.25 -6.49
C GLU A 239 -16.26 9.05 -5.84
N ALA A 240 -16.79 8.48 -4.76
CA ALA A 240 -16.21 7.31 -4.10
C ALA A 240 -16.22 6.07 -5.02
N TRP A 241 -17.23 5.92 -5.87
CA TRP A 241 -17.30 4.85 -6.86
C TRP A 241 -16.29 5.03 -8.00
N ALA A 242 -16.06 6.28 -8.45
CA ALA A 242 -15.16 6.60 -9.56
C ALA A 242 -13.68 6.52 -9.14
N TYR A 243 -13.37 6.47 -7.83
CA TYR A 243 -12.02 6.37 -7.28
C TYR A 243 -11.71 4.98 -6.70
#